data_aaaf11259bb6bcfa90adc2b251278199
#
_entry.id   aaaf11259bb6bcfa90adc2b251278199
#
_cell.length_a   1.000
_cell.length_b   1.000
_cell.length_c   1.000
_cell.angle_alpha   90.00
_cell.angle_beta   90.00
_cell.angle_gamma   90.00
#
_symmetry.space_group_name_H-M   'P 1'
#
loop_
_entity.id
_entity.type
_entity.pdbx_description
1 polymer ?
#
loop_
_entity_poly.entity_id
_entity_poly.type
_entity_poly.pdbx_seq_one_letter_code
_entity_poly.pdbx_strand_id
1 'polypeptide(L)'
;MLLRLPPSLHYPITVTSLLKQPGDSVERDEALFWYVYQTTVTEGDGLGNKIEVKRKFPTKFESTVDGEVVQWKIAKGDIIDEP
;
A
#
# COMPACT_ATOMS: atom_id res chain seq x y z
N MET A 1 -14.38 -5.81 10.48
CA MET A 1 -13.63 -6.34 9.31
C MET A 1 -12.19 -6.61 9.72
N LEU A 2 -11.72 -7.83 9.48
CA LEU A 2 -10.33 -8.16 9.68
C LEU A 2 -9.58 -7.88 8.37
N LEU A 3 -8.68 -6.91 8.39
CA LEU A 3 -7.90 -6.56 7.21
C LEU A 3 -6.77 -7.56 6.99
N ARG A 4 -6.75 -8.18 5.82
CA ARG A 4 -5.65 -9.00 5.36
C ARG A 4 -5.08 -8.40 4.09
N LEU A 5 -3.77 -8.20 4.08
CA LEU A 5 -3.10 -7.68 2.90
C LEU A 5 -2.90 -8.81 1.88
N PRO A 6 -3.24 -8.58 0.60
CA PRO A 6 -3.07 -9.60 -0.43
C PRO A 6 -1.58 -9.81 -0.74
N PRO A 7 -1.20 -11.04 -1.11
CA PRO A 7 0.19 -11.31 -1.50
C PRO A 7 0.61 -10.65 -2.82
N SER A 8 -0.34 -10.10 -3.56
CA SER A 8 -0.07 -9.39 -4.81
C SER A 8 0.53 -7.99 -4.63
N LEU A 9 0.57 -7.46 -3.41
CA LEU A 9 1.22 -6.18 -3.15
C LEU A 9 2.74 -6.30 -3.28
N HIS A 10 3.37 -5.22 -3.70
CA HIS A 10 4.83 -5.14 -3.82
C HIS A 10 5.46 -4.86 -2.46
N TYR A 11 5.70 -5.90 -1.69
CA TYR A 11 6.36 -5.76 -0.39
C TYR A 11 7.86 -5.50 -0.56
N PRO A 12 8.49 -4.76 0.37
CA PRO A 12 7.89 -4.12 1.54
C PRO A 12 7.06 -2.88 1.18
N ILE A 13 6.06 -2.60 2.00
CA ILE A 13 5.27 -1.38 1.88
C ILE A 13 5.42 -0.54 3.15
N THR A 14 5.29 0.78 3.01
CA THR A 14 5.26 1.69 4.15
C THR A 14 3.90 2.37 4.20
N VAL A 15 3.19 2.23 5.31
CA VAL A 15 1.89 2.87 5.51
C VAL A 15 2.11 4.36 5.75
N THR A 16 1.55 5.20 4.90
CA THR A 16 1.73 6.66 4.99
C THR A 16 0.55 7.37 5.62
N SER A 17 -0.66 6.83 5.49
CA SER A 17 -1.86 7.47 6.04
C SER A 17 -2.97 6.45 6.21
N LEU A 18 -3.68 6.50 7.34
CA LEU A 18 -4.90 5.73 7.57
C LEU A 18 -6.10 6.65 7.33
N LEU A 19 -6.99 6.27 6.42
CA LEU A 19 -8.14 7.08 6.00
C LEU A 19 -9.42 6.76 6.76
N LYS A 20 -9.45 5.63 7.45
CA LYS A 20 -10.58 5.17 8.25
C LYS A 20 -10.13 4.87 9.67
N GLN A 21 -11.03 5.06 10.62
CA GLN A 21 -10.80 4.79 12.03
C GLN A 21 -11.69 3.64 12.51
N PRO A 22 -11.34 2.97 13.62
CA PRO A 22 -12.23 1.98 14.21
C PRO A 22 -13.64 2.54 14.42
N GLY A 23 -14.64 1.80 13.99
CA GLY A 23 -16.03 2.22 14.02
C GLY A 23 -16.55 2.83 12.73
N ASP A 24 -15.69 3.22 11.80
CA ASP A 24 -16.09 3.79 10.52
C ASP A 24 -16.69 2.71 9.62
N SER A 25 -17.74 3.07 8.90
CA SER A 25 -18.32 2.23 7.85
C SER A 25 -17.47 2.33 6.60
N VAL A 26 -17.35 1.22 5.89
CA VAL A 26 -16.56 1.11 4.66
C VAL A 26 -17.41 0.51 3.55
N GLU A 27 -17.40 1.14 2.40
CA GLU A 27 -18.03 0.62 1.19
C GLU A 27 -16.97 -0.02 0.29
N ARG A 28 -17.41 -0.94 -0.57
CA ARG A 28 -16.54 -1.53 -1.59
C ARG A 28 -15.91 -0.43 -2.44
N ASP A 29 -14.63 -0.60 -2.75
CA ASP A 29 -13.81 0.32 -3.54
C ASP A 29 -13.46 1.62 -2.81
N GLU A 30 -13.86 1.78 -1.56
CA GLU A 30 -13.48 2.92 -0.75
C GLU A 30 -12.03 2.76 -0.25
N ALA A 31 -11.26 3.84 -0.33
CA ALA A 31 -9.87 3.84 0.11
C ALA A 31 -9.76 3.70 1.62
N LEU A 32 -8.97 2.75 2.09
CA LEU A 32 -8.76 2.46 3.52
C LEU A 32 -7.50 3.12 4.04
N PHE A 33 -6.42 3.10 3.27
CA PHE A 33 -5.15 3.72 3.64
C PHE A 33 -4.29 3.97 2.40
N TRP A 34 -3.32 4.85 2.57
CA TRP A 34 -2.27 5.07 1.60
C TRP A 34 -1.01 4.35 2.02
N TYR A 35 -0.30 3.81 1.06
CA TYR A 35 1.01 3.21 1.28
C TYR A 35 1.95 3.54 0.13
N VAL A 36 3.24 3.40 0.40
CA VAL A 36 4.30 3.56 -0.58
C VAL A 36 5.02 2.22 -0.73
N TYR A 37 5.20 1.77 -1.95
CA TYR A 37 6.05 0.62 -2.24
C TYR A 37 7.25 1.05 -3.06
N GLN A 38 8.32 0.27 -2.96
CA GLN A 38 9.55 0.52 -3.69
C GLN A 38 9.80 -0.65 -4.64
N THR A 39 10.13 -0.31 -5.88
CA THR A 39 10.49 -1.32 -6.89
C THR A 39 11.67 -0.83 -7.71
N THR A 40 12.37 -1.76 -8.33
CA THR A 40 13.48 -1.45 -9.21
C THR A 40 12.95 -1.34 -10.64
N VAL A 41 13.26 -0.22 -11.30
CA VAL A 41 12.91 -0.01 -12.70
C VAL A 41 14.20 0.16 -13.50
N THR A 42 14.16 -0.26 -14.77
CA THR A 42 15.30 -0.10 -15.68
C THR A 42 15.10 1.17 -16.49
N GLU A 43 16.06 2.08 -16.43
CA GLU A 43 16.04 3.33 -17.18
C GLU A 43 17.25 3.41 -18.12
N GLY A 44 17.05 4.03 -19.28
CA GLY A 44 18.16 4.32 -20.19
C GLY A 44 18.85 5.63 -19.80
N ASP A 45 20.16 5.69 -19.99
CA ASP A 45 20.94 6.91 -19.73
C ASP A 45 21.07 7.84 -20.93
N GLY A 46 20.41 7.50 -22.03
CA GLY A 46 20.50 8.25 -23.28
C GLY A 46 21.71 7.90 -24.15
N LEU A 47 22.61 7.05 -23.67
CA LEU A 47 23.82 6.61 -24.36
C LEU A 47 23.79 5.14 -24.75
N GLY A 48 22.63 4.51 -24.66
CA GLY A 48 22.46 3.08 -24.96
C GLY A 48 22.70 2.15 -23.77
N ASN A 49 23.08 2.66 -22.62
CA ASN A 49 23.21 1.91 -21.38
C ASN A 49 21.90 1.86 -20.62
N LYS A 50 21.70 0.80 -19.86
CA LYS A 50 20.56 0.64 -18.97
C LYS A 50 21.05 0.64 -17.53
N ILE A 51 20.36 1.39 -16.68
CA ILE A 51 20.64 1.44 -15.26
C ILE A 51 19.41 1.00 -14.47
N GLU A 52 19.62 0.35 -13.32
CA GLU A 52 18.56 0.00 -12.42
C GLU A 52 18.41 1.10 -11.36
N VAL A 53 17.19 1.61 -11.22
CA VAL A 53 16.87 2.69 -10.29
C VAL A 53 15.74 2.24 -9.39
N LYS A 54 15.88 2.48 -8.10
CA LYS A 54 14.81 2.21 -7.14
C LYS A 54 13.86 3.39 -7.12
N ARG A 55 12.58 3.11 -7.32
CA ARG A 55 11.50 4.10 -7.31
C ARG A 55 10.47 3.77 -6.25
N LYS A 56 9.91 4.81 -5.63
CA LYS A 56 8.82 4.69 -4.66
C LYS A 56 7.54 5.21 -5.28
N PHE A 57 6.45 4.45 -5.13
CA PHE A 57 5.16 4.80 -5.70
C PHE A 57 4.10 4.85 -4.61
N PRO A 58 3.40 5.99 -4.44
CA PRO A 58 2.26 6.08 -3.53
C PRO A 58 1.03 5.40 -4.17
N THR A 59 0.30 4.63 -3.37
CA THR A 59 -0.86 3.88 -3.84
C THR A 59 -1.91 3.82 -2.74
N LYS A 60 -3.19 3.85 -3.14
CA LYS A 60 -4.31 3.63 -2.22
C LYS A 60 -4.64 2.14 -2.13
N PHE A 61 -4.87 1.68 -0.92
CA PHE A 61 -5.47 0.36 -0.71
C PHE A 61 -6.97 0.53 -0.54
N GLU A 62 -7.75 -0.12 -1.39
CA GLU A 62 -9.20 0.00 -1.43
C GLU A 62 -9.86 -1.25 -0.84
N SER A 63 -11.01 -1.07 -0.20
CA SER A 63 -11.77 -2.18 0.34
C SER A 63 -12.37 -3.02 -0.79
N THR A 64 -12.34 -4.34 -0.61
CA THR A 64 -12.97 -5.27 -1.55
C THR A 64 -14.39 -5.66 -1.14
N VAL A 65 -14.82 -5.21 0.02
CA VAL A 65 -16.13 -5.55 0.59
C VAL A 65 -16.72 -4.37 1.32
N ASP A 66 -18.04 -4.40 1.53
CA ASP A 66 -18.70 -3.49 2.45
C ASP A 66 -18.49 -4.00 3.88
N GLY A 67 -18.40 -3.09 4.84
CA GLY A 67 -18.21 -3.49 6.23
C GLY A 67 -17.95 -2.33 7.15
N GLU A 68 -17.33 -2.64 8.27
CA GLU A 68 -16.96 -1.68 9.31
C GLU A 68 -15.53 -1.95 9.75
N VAL A 69 -14.78 -0.91 9.98
CA VAL A 69 -13.42 -1.04 10.54
C VAL A 69 -13.56 -1.32 12.03
N VAL A 70 -13.15 -2.51 12.45
CA VAL A 70 -13.20 -2.92 13.86
C VAL A 70 -11.90 -2.52 14.56
N GLN A 71 -10.78 -2.82 13.94
CA GLN A 71 -9.47 -2.57 14.53
C GLN A 71 -8.41 -2.50 13.42
N TRP A 72 -7.48 -1.57 13.56
CA TRP A 72 -6.28 -1.53 12.75
C TRP A 72 -5.16 -2.34 13.42
N LYS A 73 -4.51 -3.19 12.63
CA LYS A 73 -3.28 -3.89 13.04
C LYS A 73 -2.04 -3.22 12.45
N ILE A 74 -2.25 -2.12 11.75
CA ILE A 74 -1.18 -1.32 11.15
C ILE A 74 -1.33 0.11 11.63
N ALA A 75 -0.25 0.86 11.63
CA ALA A 75 -0.22 2.26 11.99
C ALA A 75 0.55 3.07 10.96
N LYS A 76 0.30 4.37 10.93
CA LYS A 76 1.05 5.29 10.08
C LYS A 76 2.55 5.15 10.39
N GLY A 77 3.33 4.97 9.34
CA GLY A 77 4.77 4.78 9.46
C GLY A 77 5.23 3.33 9.55
N ASP A 78 4.30 2.38 9.66
CA ASP A 78 4.64 0.96 9.71
C ASP A 78 5.24 0.50 8.37
N ILE A 79 6.27 -0.33 8.47
CA ILE A 79 6.87 -1.00 7.32
C ILE A 79 6.44 -2.46 7.37
N ILE A 80 5.81 -2.93 6.30
CA ILE A 80 5.29 -4.29 6.21
C ILE A 80 6.08 -5.03 5.13
N ASP A 81 6.79 -6.08 5.55
CA ASP A 81 7.67 -6.84 4.66
C ASP A 81 6.96 -8.00 3.97
N GLU A 82 5.85 -8.48 4.51
CA GLU A 82 5.10 -9.62 3.99
C GLU A 82 3.62 -9.52 4.35
N PRO A 83 2.73 -10.20 3.59
CA PRO A 83 1.29 -10.17 3.87
C PRO A 83 0.88 -10.76 5.20
#